data_c1da41075e7868377cf032812ff8ab5d
#
_entry.id   c1da41075e7868377cf032812ff8ab5d
#
_cell.length_a   1.000
_cell.length_b   1.000
_cell.length_c   1.000
_cell.angle_alpha   90.00
_cell.angle_beta   90.00
_cell.angle_gamma   90.00
#
_symmetry.space_group_name_H-M   'P 1'
#
loop_
_entity.id
_entity.type
_entity.pdbx_description
1 polymer ?
#
loop_
_entity_poly.entity_id
_entity_poly.type
_entity_poly.pdbx_seq_one_letter_code
_entity_poly.pdbx_strand_id
1 'polypeptide(L)'
;MATLGFQPPTRTRPKSSHQSSHAAVAVAVAVAAAAVNNNSVFFRNRFPYSLPSNANTNSTNSSNARRKRRYMIQFLHPPNSSSISPSIAEGGGGGKKVVVDPWSGEEEVRFLEEEVDPVSISEWELDFCSRPILDSRGKKIWELVVCDSSLSLQYTKFFPNNVINSVTLRDAIADVCDSLGVPLPDKIRYFRSQMQTIITKACNELGIKPVPSKRCISLFLWLEERYETVYTCHPGFQKGSKPLLSLDNPFPMELPENLFGDKWAFVQLPFSAVQEEVSSLESRYAFGGSLDLDLLGIEIEDRTLIPGLAVASSRAKPLAAWMNGLEVCSLEVDVNRACLILSVGVSTRYIYATYKKNAATTREAEAWEEAKKASGGLHFLAIQESLDLDDCVGFWLLLDLPPPPV
;
A
#
# COMPACT_ATOMS: atom_id res chain seq x y z
N MET A 1 -28.44 60.33 35.31
CA MET A 1 -27.77 59.79 34.12
C MET A 1 -27.21 58.43 34.48
N ALA A 2 -27.88 57.36 34.12
CA ALA A 2 -27.48 55.99 34.42
C ALA A 2 -26.94 55.36 33.13
N THR A 3 -25.70 54.90 33.20
CA THR A 3 -25.00 54.21 32.10
C THR A 3 -25.23 52.72 32.26
N LEU A 4 -25.98 52.10 31.33
CA LEU A 4 -26.21 50.67 31.19
C LEU A 4 -25.00 50.04 30.50
N GLY A 5 -24.34 49.14 31.19
CA GLY A 5 -23.29 48.29 30.64
C GLY A 5 -23.89 47.03 30.01
N PHE A 6 -23.60 46.83 28.73
CA PHE A 6 -23.90 45.59 27.99
C PHE A 6 -22.83 44.53 28.27
N GLN A 7 -23.20 43.37 28.82
CA GLN A 7 -22.40 42.16 28.84
C GLN A 7 -22.73 41.29 27.61
N PRO A 8 -21.76 40.78 26.87
CA PRO A 8 -22.02 39.83 25.80
C PRO A 8 -22.29 38.41 26.33
N PRO A 9 -23.10 37.60 25.65
CA PRO A 9 -23.43 36.26 26.10
C PRO A 9 -22.24 35.30 25.98
N THR A 10 -22.00 34.57 27.03
CA THR A 10 -21.05 33.48 27.11
C THR A 10 -21.47 32.33 26.21
N ARG A 11 -20.70 32.11 25.13
CA ARG A 11 -20.84 30.99 24.22
C ARG A 11 -20.28 29.74 24.88
N THR A 12 -21.13 28.86 25.36
CA THR A 12 -20.76 27.51 25.80
C THR A 12 -20.33 26.71 24.57
N ARG A 13 -19.04 26.36 24.52
CA ARG A 13 -18.50 25.39 23.55
C ARG A 13 -19.08 24.01 23.87
N PRO A 14 -19.57 23.25 22.88
CA PRO A 14 -19.83 21.83 23.09
C PRO A 14 -18.51 21.12 23.32
N LYS A 15 -18.42 20.35 24.39
CA LYS A 15 -17.31 19.42 24.64
C LYS A 15 -17.36 18.35 23.56
N SER A 16 -16.36 18.33 22.70
CA SER A 16 -16.22 17.34 21.64
C SER A 16 -15.89 15.97 22.24
N SER A 17 -16.54 14.94 21.72
CA SER A 17 -16.35 13.53 22.03
C SER A 17 -14.98 12.94 21.57
N HIS A 18 -14.01 13.80 21.23
CA HIS A 18 -12.70 13.42 20.71
C HIS A 18 -11.69 12.91 21.77
N GLN A 19 -12.06 12.87 23.04
CA GLN A 19 -11.12 12.43 24.09
C GLN A 19 -11.02 10.91 24.29
N SER A 20 -11.87 10.11 23.64
CA SER A 20 -11.93 8.67 23.95
C SER A 20 -10.95 7.78 23.16
N SER A 21 -10.52 8.18 21.97
CA SER A 21 -9.66 7.35 21.11
C SER A 21 -8.16 7.60 21.32
N HIS A 22 -7.76 8.85 21.58
CA HIS A 22 -6.37 9.14 21.98
C HIS A 22 -5.99 8.38 23.25
N ALA A 23 -6.96 8.16 24.16
CA ALA A 23 -6.78 7.30 25.31
C ALA A 23 -6.52 5.83 24.94
N ALA A 24 -7.02 5.33 23.80
CA ALA A 24 -6.83 3.93 23.40
C ALA A 24 -5.41 3.65 22.90
N VAL A 25 -4.82 4.56 22.10
CA VAL A 25 -3.42 4.43 21.64
C VAL A 25 -2.47 4.62 22.83
N ALA A 26 -2.68 5.61 23.67
CA ALA A 26 -1.90 5.84 24.87
C ALA A 26 -1.96 4.66 25.84
N VAL A 27 -3.14 4.06 26.05
CA VAL A 27 -3.30 2.88 26.89
C VAL A 27 -2.61 1.66 26.26
N ALA A 28 -2.68 1.45 24.95
CA ALA A 28 -1.99 0.35 24.29
C ALA A 28 -0.47 0.50 24.41
N VAL A 29 0.07 1.70 24.24
CA VAL A 29 1.51 1.96 24.36
C VAL A 29 1.96 1.98 25.81
N ALA A 30 1.18 2.52 26.75
CA ALA A 30 1.48 2.48 28.17
C ALA A 30 1.47 1.05 28.74
N VAL A 31 0.57 0.19 28.28
CA VAL A 31 0.55 -1.25 28.63
C VAL A 31 1.79 -1.95 28.08
N ALA A 32 2.20 -1.62 26.85
CA ALA A 32 3.42 -2.13 26.24
C ALA A 32 4.69 -1.68 26.99
N ALA A 33 4.72 -0.44 27.46
CA ALA A 33 5.85 0.11 28.26
C ALA A 33 6.01 -0.54 29.63
N ALA A 34 4.91 -0.80 30.31
CA ALA A 34 4.94 -1.50 31.59
C ALA A 34 5.49 -2.93 31.44
N ALA A 35 5.25 -3.56 30.32
CA ALA A 35 5.79 -4.88 29.96
C ALA A 35 7.31 -4.86 29.70
N VAL A 36 7.82 -3.83 29.03
CA VAL A 36 9.25 -3.65 28.71
C VAL A 36 10.08 -3.37 29.98
N ASN A 37 9.55 -2.65 30.97
CA ASN A 37 10.26 -2.35 32.22
C ASN A 37 10.41 -3.57 33.14
N ASN A 38 9.65 -4.64 32.96
CA ASN A 38 9.68 -5.81 33.83
C ASN A 38 10.48 -7.02 33.29
N ASN A 39 11.31 -6.85 32.24
CA ASN A 39 12.09 -7.93 31.59
C ASN A 39 11.26 -9.17 31.19
N SER A 40 9.97 -9.08 31.19
CA SER A 40 9.04 -10.10 30.70
C SER A 40 7.93 -9.42 29.96
N VAL A 41 7.95 -9.57 28.64
CA VAL A 41 6.86 -9.13 27.75
C VAL A 41 5.70 -10.09 28.01
N PHE A 42 4.80 -9.71 28.89
CA PHE A 42 3.56 -10.42 29.13
C PHE A 42 2.40 -9.58 28.60
N PHE A 43 1.77 -10.03 27.52
CA PHE A 43 0.42 -9.60 27.18
C PHE A 43 -0.55 -10.03 28.28
N ARG A 44 -0.86 -9.14 29.21
CA ARG A 44 -2.07 -9.32 30.03
C ARG A 44 -3.22 -8.65 29.29
N ASN A 45 -4.00 -9.46 28.58
CA ASN A 45 -5.37 -9.11 28.20
C ASN A 45 -6.15 -8.68 29.44
N ARG A 46 -6.28 -7.38 29.67
CA ARG A 46 -7.27 -6.80 30.55
C ARG A 46 -8.24 -5.96 29.74
N PHE A 47 -9.02 -6.63 28.91
CA PHE A 47 -10.34 -6.15 28.53
C PHE A 47 -11.38 -7.15 29.02
N PRO A 48 -12.50 -6.72 29.62
CA PRO A 48 -13.49 -7.59 30.22
C PRO A 48 -14.48 -8.08 29.16
N TYR A 49 -14.01 -8.85 28.16
CA TYR A 49 -14.91 -9.63 27.30
C TYR A 49 -14.25 -10.97 27.05
N SER A 50 -14.71 -11.94 27.85
CA SER A 50 -14.47 -13.36 27.63
C SER A 50 -15.15 -13.79 26.33
N LEU A 51 -14.39 -14.13 25.31
CA LEU A 51 -14.86 -14.92 24.17
C LEU A 51 -14.77 -16.39 24.53
N PRO A 52 -15.78 -17.21 24.19
CA PRO A 52 -15.73 -18.63 24.42
C PRO A 52 -14.68 -19.29 23.53
N SER A 53 -13.81 -20.08 24.13
CA SER A 53 -12.90 -20.97 23.47
C SER A 53 -13.70 -22.02 22.71
N ASN A 54 -13.68 -21.98 21.38
CA ASN A 54 -13.96 -23.15 20.56
C ASN A 54 -12.84 -23.31 19.54
N ALA A 55 -12.05 -24.33 19.80
CA ALA A 55 -11.08 -24.89 18.91
C ALA A 55 -11.77 -25.51 17.69
N ASN A 56 -11.10 -25.47 16.57
CA ASN A 56 -11.35 -26.05 15.25
C ASN A 56 -11.98 -25.11 14.23
N THR A 57 -11.12 -24.40 13.51
CA THR A 57 -11.39 -24.07 12.10
C THR A 57 -10.12 -24.18 11.28
N ASN A 58 -10.10 -25.21 10.46
CA ASN A 58 -9.12 -25.51 9.43
C ASN A 58 -9.05 -24.42 8.36
N SER A 59 -7.83 -24.11 7.94
CA SER A 59 -7.30 -23.68 6.62
C SER A 59 -8.24 -23.20 5.48
N THR A 60 -9.32 -22.46 5.74
CA THR A 60 -10.22 -21.98 4.69
C THR A 60 -10.21 -20.46 4.48
N ASN A 61 -9.49 -19.68 5.31
CA ASN A 61 -9.56 -18.22 5.27
C ASN A 61 -8.75 -17.56 4.14
N SER A 62 -7.72 -18.22 3.59
CA SER A 62 -6.96 -17.63 2.47
C SER A 62 -7.75 -17.65 1.15
N SER A 63 -8.61 -18.65 0.96
CA SER A 63 -9.48 -18.74 -0.22
C SER A 63 -10.67 -17.77 -0.15
N ASN A 64 -11.13 -17.41 1.06
CA ASN A 64 -12.23 -16.46 1.23
C ASN A 64 -11.79 -15.00 1.06
N ALA A 65 -10.57 -14.64 1.50
CA ALA A 65 -10.01 -13.30 1.25
C ALA A 65 -9.78 -13.08 -0.25
N ARG A 66 -9.24 -14.08 -0.96
CA ARG A 66 -9.11 -14.03 -2.43
C ARG A 66 -10.48 -13.96 -3.15
N ARG A 67 -11.49 -14.68 -2.64
CA ARG A 67 -12.84 -14.66 -3.20
C ARG A 67 -13.53 -13.30 -3.00
N LYS A 68 -13.36 -12.66 -1.82
CA LYS A 68 -13.89 -11.30 -1.57
C LYS A 68 -13.22 -10.25 -2.45
N ARG A 69 -11.88 -10.28 -2.62
CA ARG A 69 -11.17 -9.40 -3.56
C ARG A 69 -11.72 -9.52 -5.00
N ARG A 70 -12.03 -10.75 -5.43
CA ARG A 70 -12.61 -11.02 -6.76
C ARG A 70 -13.97 -10.34 -6.98
N TYR A 71 -14.79 -10.24 -5.93
CA TYR A 71 -16.10 -9.58 -6.03
C TYR A 71 -15.99 -8.05 -6.13
N MET A 72 -15.03 -7.43 -5.48
CA MET A 72 -14.86 -5.96 -5.52
C MET A 72 -14.26 -5.48 -6.84
N ILE A 73 -13.31 -6.20 -7.41
CA ILE A 73 -12.79 -5.91 -8.77
C ILE A 73 -13.94 -5.97 -9.80
N GLN A 74 -14.97 -6.80 -9.59
CA GLN A 74 -16.16 -6.84 -10.44
C GLN A 74 -17.09 -5.62 -10.27
N PHE A 75 -17.05 -4.92 -9.13
CA PHE A 75 -17.87 -3.71 -8.92
C PHE A 75 -17.22 -2.44 -9.51
N LEU A 76 -15.93 -2.45 -9.79
CA LEU A 76 -15.25 -1.36 -10.50
C LEU A 76 -15.48 -1.41 -12.03
N HIS A 77 -16.13 -2.46 -12.54
CA HIS A 77 -16.56 -2.56 -13.92
C HIS A 77 -18.09 -2.54 -14.02
N PRO A 78 -18.68 -1.73 -14.91
CA PRO A 78 -20.12 -1.79 -15.15
C PRO A 78 -20.52 -3.19 -15.61
N PRO A 79 -21.64 -3.74 -15.12
CA PRO A 79 -22.11 -5.06 -15.53
C PRO A 79 -22.62 -4.96 -16.97
N ASN A 80 -21.82 -5.32 -17.96
CA ASN A 80 -22.26 -5.81 -19.27
C ASN A 80 -21.10 -5.88 -20.26
N SER A 81 -20.53 -7.05 -20.38
CA SER A 81 -19.91 -7.47 -21.64
C SER A 81 -20.68 -8.66 -22.19
N SER A 82 -21.86 -8.38 -22.71
CA SER A 82 -22.47 -9.25 -23.71
C SER A 82 -21.76 -8.98 -25.04
N SER A 83 -21.27 -10.03 -25.66
CA SER A 83 -20.72 -10.10 -27.01
C SER A 83 -21.34 -9.07 -27.96
N ILE A 84 -20.57 -8.06 -28.38
CA ILE A 84 -20.95 -7.16 -29.46
C ILE A 84 -19.79 -7.12 -30.46
N SER A 85 -20.13 -7.49 -31.66
CA SER A 85 -19.30 -7.34 -32.87
C SER A 85 -18.92 -5.87 -33.09
N PRO A 86 -17.77 -5.55 -33.73
CA PRO A 86 -17.27 -4.20 -33.83
C PRO A 86 -18.15 -3.36 -34.77
N SER A 87 -18.90 -2.43 -34.21
CA SER A 87 -19.45 -1.30 -34.94
C SER A 87 -18.82 -0.01 -34.41
N ILE A 88 -18.13 0.68 -35.32
CA ILE A 88 -17.58 2.00 -35.11
C ILE A 88 -18.74 2.95 -34.80
N ALA A 89 -18.79 3.47 -33.58
CA ALA A 89 -19.62 4.60 -33.22
C ALA A 89 -18.73 5.74 -32.73
N GLU A 90 -18.61 6.78 -33.56
CA GLU A 90 -18.11 8.08 -33.12
C GLU A 90 -19.19 8.70 -32.21
N GLY A 91 -18.84 8.95 -30.96
CA GLY A 91 -19.70 9.63 -30.01
C GLY A 91 -18.87 10.08 -28.82
N GLY A 92 -18.72 11.39 -28.64
CA GLY A 92 -17.97 11.99 -27.54
C GLY A 92 -18.59 11.64 -26.18
N GLY A 93 -17.74 11.21 -25.28
CA GLY A 93 -18.02 10.86 -23.90
C GLY A 93 -16.89 9.97 -23.41
N GLY A 94 -16.21 10.35 -22.34
CA GLY A 94 -15.09 9.62 -21.77
C GLY A 94 -15.51 8.23 -21.32
N GLY A 95 -15.28 7.25 -22.15
CA GLY A 95 -15.56 5.86 -21.89
C GLY A 95 -14.32 5.00 -22.16
N LYS A 96 -14.24 3.83 -21.56
CA LYS A 96 -13.14 2.87 -21.75
C LYS A 96 -12.95 2.63 -23.25
N LYS A 97 -11.85 3.16 -23.81
CA LYS A 97 -11.49 2.96 -25.20
C LYS A 97 -10.57 1.78 -25.30
N VAL A 98 -11.09 0.63 -25.71
CA VAL A 98 -10.31 -0.55 -26.02
C VAL A 98 -9.83 -0.44 -27.46
N VAL A 99 -8.53 -0.47 -27.68
CA VAL A 99 -7.90 -0.48 -28.98
C VAL A 99 -7.21 -1.82 -29.16
N VAL A 100 -7.47 -2.50 -30.25
CA VAL A 100 -6.76 -3.75 -30.59
C VAL A 100 -5.43 -3.36 -31.22
N ASP A 101 -4.32 -3.81 -30.65
CA ASP A 101 -3.01 -3.64 -31.26
C ASP A 101 -2.93 -4.41 -32.58
N PRO A 102 -2.72 -3.73 -33.73
CA PRO A 102 -2.66 -4.38 -35.04
C PRO A 102 -1.54 -5.42 -35.17
N TRP A 103 -0.54 -5.33 -34.30
CA TRP A 103 0.62 -6.18 -34.37
C TRP A 103 0.44 -7.49 -33.59
N SER A 104 -0.15 -7.46 -32.41
CA SER A 104 -0.32 -8.63 -31.53
C SER A 104 -1.73 -9.19 -31.53
N GLY A 105 -2.72 -8.40 -31.94
CA GLY A 105 -4.13 -8.72 -31.78
C GLY A 105 -4.62 -8.59 -30.33
N GLU A 106 -3.80 -7.97 -29.47
CA GLU A 106 -4.08 -7.78 -28.05
C GLU A 106 -4.93 -6.52 -27.82
N GLU A 107 -5.79 -6.58 -26.81
CA GLU A 107 -6.57 -5.41 -26.40
C GLU A 107 -5.73 -4.45 -25.56
N GLU A 108 -5.46 -3.27 -26.08
CA GLU A 108 -4.88 -2.15 -25.36
C GLU A 108 -5.97 -1.34 -24.66
N VAL A 109 -5.70 -0.92 -23.42
CA VAL A 109 -6.62 -0.09 -22.63
C VAL A 109 -6.16 1.36 -22.70
N ARG A 110 -7.08 2.28 -23.00
CA ARG A 110 -6.92 3.73 -22.91
C ARG A 110 -8.16 4.28 -22.25
N PHE A 111 -8.06 4.57 -20.96
CA PHE A 111 -9.18 4.99 -20.14
C PHE A 111 -8.80 6.15 -19.23
N LEU A 112 -9.64 7.15 -19.20
CA LEU A 112 -9.65 8.21 -18.22
C LEU A 112 -11.10 8.41 -17.77
N GLU A 113 -11.33 8.47 -16.46
CA GLU A 113 -12.65 8.68 -15.89
C GLU A 113 -13.13 10.11 -16.16
N GLU A 114 -14.38 10.25 -16.62
CA GLU A 114 -14.94 11.56 -17.07
C GLU A 114 -15.00 12.62 -15.97
N GLU A 115 -15.20 12.19 -14.72
CA GLU A 115 -15.38 13.10 -13.58
C GLU A 115 -14.05 13.58 -12.98
N VAL A 116 -12.92 13.01 -13.41
CA VAL A 116 -11.59 13.33 -12.87
C VAL A 116 -10.93 14.45 -13.67
N ASP A 117 -10.49 15.49 -12.96
CA ASP A 117 -9.67 16.53 -13.58
C ASP A 117 -8.29 15.95 -13.95
N PRO A 118 -7.92 15.91 -15.24
CA PRO A 118 -6.64 15.37 -15.69
C PRO A 118 -5.42 16.01 -15.01
N VAL A 119 -5.52 17.29 -14.63
CA VAL A 119 -4.42 18.02 -13.97
C VAL A 119 -4.22 17.60 -12.52
N SER A 120 -5.24 17.01 -11.90
CA SER A 120 -5.14 16.49 -10.53
C SER A 120 -4.29 15.22 -10.40
N ILE A 121 -4.07 14.50 -11.52
CA ILE A 121 -3.32 13.24 -11.55
C ILE A 121 -1.82 13.53 -11.66
N SER A 122 -1.16 13.77 -10.54
CA SER A 122 0.28 14.12 -10.49
C SER A 122 1.21 12.93 -10.28
N GLU A 123 0.67 11.74 -9.98
CA GLU A 123 1.45 10.53 -9.69
C GLU A 123 0.92 9.34 -10.48
N TRP A 124 1.83 8.59 -11.11
CA TRP A 124 1.50 7.35 -11.80
C TRP A 124 2.23 6.15 -11.19
N GLU A 125 1.61 4.98 -11.33
CA GLU A 125 2.20 3.67 -11.07
C GLU A 125 2.46 3.00 -12.43
N LEU A 126 3.66 2.46 -12.64
CA LEU A 126 4.11 1.94 -13.93
C LEU A 126 4.73 0.56 -13.81
N ASP A 127 4.32 -0.35 -14.68
CA ASP A 127 5.01 -1.62 -14.94
C ASP A 127 5.37 -1.75 -16.41
N PHE A 128 6.64 -2.02 -16.70
CA PHE A 128 7.14 -2.30 -18.05
C PHE A 128 7.90 -3.63 -18.02
N CYS A 129 7.22 -4.71 -18.41
CA CYS A 129 7.75 -6.06 -18.25
C CYS A 129 7.27 -7.02 -19.35
N SER A 130 8.01 -8.13 -19.53
CA SER A 130 7.55 -9.23 -20.36
C SER A 130 6.41 -10.00 -19.69
N ARG A 131 5.37 -10.31 -20.44
CA ARG A 131 4.21 -11.06 -19.94
C ARG A 131 4.37 -12.57 -20.16
N PRO A 132 3.58 -13.40 -19.43
CA PRO A 132 3.62 -14.86 -19.60
C PRO A 132 2.92 -15.32 -20.89
N ILE A 133 3.05 -14.56 -21.96
CA ILE A 133 2.47 -14.81 -23.28
C ILE A 133 3.53 -14.76 -24.37
N LEU A 134 3.38 -15.60 -25.39
CA LEU A 134 4.28 -15.64 -26.54
C LEU A 134 3.56 -15.15 -27.79
N ASP A 135 4.31 -14.44 -28.65
CA ASP A 135 3.87 -14.11 -30.00
C ASP A 135 3.86 -15.34 -30.91
N SER A 136 3.37 -15.19 -32.14
CA SER A 136 3.31 -16.24 -33.13
C SER A 136 4.69 -16.85 -33.53
N ARG A 137 5.79 -16.15 -33.16
CA ARG A 137 7.18 -16.59 -33.38
C ARG A 137 7.81 -17.21 -32.13
N GLY A 138 7.03 -17.39 -31.05
CA GLY A 138 7.50 -17.95 -29.79
C GLY A 138 8.36 -16.97 -28.96
N LYS A 139 8.25 -15.67 -29.18
CA LYS A 139 8.94 -14.65 -28.39
C LYS A 139 8.00 -14.06 -27.34
N LYS A 140 8.54 -13.74 -26.17
CA LYS A 140 7.77 -13.07 -25.11
C LYS A 140 7.27 -11.70 -25.58
N ILE A 141 6.02 -11.42 -25.32
CA ILE A 141 5.41 -10.10 -25.50
C ILE A 141 5.70 -9.25 -24.27
N TRP A 142 6.03 -8.00 -24.49
CA TRP A 142 6.22 -7.00 -23.43
C TRP A 142 5.02 -6.07 -23.38
N GLU A 143 4.76 -5.54 -22.22
CA GLU A 143 3.66 -4.63 -22.02
C GLU A 143 4.06 -3.50 -21.08
N LEU A 144 3.66 -2.29 -21.43
CA LEU A 144 3.59 -1.14 -20.53
C LEU A 144 2.18 -1.10 -19.92
N VAL A 145 2.11 -1.03 -18.60
CA VAL A 145 0.88 -0.82 -17.83
C VAL A 145 1.09 0.41 -16.99
N VAL A 146 0.19 1.39 -17.10
CA VAL A 146 0.23 2.65 -16.35
C VAL A 146 -1.15 2.93 -15.76
N CYS A 147 -1.18 3.28 -14.48
CA CYS A 147 -2.39 3.75 -13.81
C CYS A 147 -2.04 4.84 -12.78
N ASP A 148 -3.06 5.51 -12.27
CA ASP A 148 -2.97 6.33 -11.07
C ASP A 148 -3.36 5.51 -9.82
N SER A 149 -3.28 6.12 -8.63
CA SER A 149 -3.58 5.46 -7.35
C SER A 149 -5.06 5.11 -7.16
N SER A 150 -5.98 5.68 -7.96
CA SER A 150 -7.41 5.43 -7.91
C SER A 150 -7.94 4.56 -9.05
N LEU A 151 -7.07 4.16 -10.01
CA LEU A 151 -7.43 3.50 -11.26
C LEU A 151 -8.33 4.34 -12.17
N SER A 152 -8.43 5.64 -11.93
CA SER A 152 -9.15 6.58 -12.79
C SER A 152 -8.44 6.82 -14.12
N LEU A 153 -7.12 6.66 -14.15
CA LEU A 153 -6.29 6.59 -15.33
C LEU A 153 -5.81 5.17 -15.53
N GLN A 154 -6.05 4.59 -16.71
CA GLN A 154 -5.60 3.27 -17.09
C GLN A 154 -5.09 3.27 -18.54
N TYR A 155 -3.85 2.86 -18.73
CA TYR A 155 -3.24 2.78 -20.05
C TYR A 155 -2.40 1.52 -20.17
N THR A 156 -2.55 0.80 -21.30
CA THR A 156 -1.70 -0.33 -21.64
C THR A 156 -1.23 -0.24 -23.10
N LYS A 157 -0.03 -0.76 -23.35
CA LYS A 157 0.53 -0.87 -24.71
C LYS A 157 1.47 -2.06 -24.80
N PHE A 158 1.33 -2.85 -25.86
CA PHE A 158 2.16 -4.03 -26.11
C PHE A 158 3.35 -3.71 -26.98
N PHE A 159 4.44 -4.45 -26.77
CA PHE A 159 5.70 -4.28 -27.49
C PHE A 159 6.33 -5.62 -27.87
N PRO A 160 6.91 -5.72 -29.09
CA PRO A 160 7.75 -6.85 -29.43
C PRO A 160 9.07 -6.82 -28.65
N ASN A 161 9.61 -7.99 -28.34
CA ASN A 161 10.80 -8.15 -27.51
C ASN A 161 12.06 -7.41 -28.01
N ASN A 162 12.13 -7.09 -29.31
CA ASN A 162 13.32 -6.49 -29.93
C ASN A 162 13.41 -4.97 -29.85
N VAL A 163 12.40 -4.28 -29.29
CA VAL A 163 12.38 -2.81 -29.20
C VAL A 163 12.47 -2.29 -27.76
N ILE A 164 12.74 -3.17 -26.81
CA ILE A 164 12.72 -2.83 -25.38
C ILE A 164 13.96 -2.05 -24.97
N ASN A 165 13.78 -0.75 -24.74
CA ASN A 165 14.81 0.17 -24.28
C ASN A 165 14.19 1.44 -23.65
N SER A 166 15.02 2.35 -23.14
CA SER A 166 14.57 3.57 -22.47
C SER A 166 13.92 4.58 -23.43
N VAL A 167 14.30 4.60 -24.71
CA VAL A 167 13.71 5.52 -25.70
C VAL A 167 12.29 5.07 -26.02
N THR A 168 12.08 3.78 -26.27
CA THR A 168 10.75 3.22 -26.49
C THR A 168 9.82 3.47 -25.28
N LEU A 169 10.34 3.32 -24.07
CA LEU A 169 9.56 3.58 -22.87
C LEU A 169 9.24 5.08 -22.71
N ARG A 170 10.21 5.97 -22.96
CA ARG A 170 10.00 7.42 -22.92
C ARG A 170 8.89 7.83 -23.90
N ASP A 171 8.96 7.35 -25.13
CA ASP A 171 7.99 7.69 -26.17
C ASP A 171 6.60 7.12 -25.83
N ALA A 172 6.54 5.95 -25.20
CA ALA A 172 5.28 5.37 -24.71
C ALA A 172 4.69 6.14 -23.52
N ILE A 173 5.51 6.67 -22.60
CA ILE A 173 5.04 7.56 -21.52
C ILE A 173 4.46 8.85 -22.10
N ALA A 174 5.11 9.45 -23.12
CA ALA A 174 4.56 10.63 -23.80
C ALA A 174 3.24 10.29 -24.52
N ASP A 175 3.11 9.11 -25.13
CA ASP A 175 1.88 8.65 -25.78
C ASP A 175 0.69 8.51 -24.80
N VAL A 176 0.91 8.26 -23.51
CA VAL A 176 -0.15 8.31 -22.48
C VAL A 176 -0.76 9.71 -22.44
N CYS A 177 0.09 10.76 -22.40
CA CYS A 177 -0.37 12.14 -22.34
C CYS A 177 -1.16 12.50 -23.60
N ASP A 178 -0.63 12.16 -24.77
CA ASP A 178 -1.27 12.47 -26.06
C ASP A 178 -2.62 11.72 -26.23
N SER A 179 -2.67 10.45 -25.78
CA SER A 179 -3.85 9.59 -25.94
C SER A 179 -4.98 9.90 -24.98
N LEU A 180 -4.65 10.34 -23.75
CA LEU A 180 -5.64 10.56 -22.69
C LEU A 180 -5.85 12.05 -22.35
N GLY A 181 -5.05 12.94 -22.92
CA GLY A 181 -5.14 14.38 -22.64
C GLY A 181 -4.71 14.77 -21.22
N VAL A 182 -3.81 14.00 -20.62
CA VAL A 182 -3.29 14.24 -19.27
C VAL A 182 -1.88 14.85 -19.32
N PRO A 183 -1.49 15.71 -18.37
CA PRO A 183 -0.11 16.20 -18.28
C PRO A 183 0.86 15.10 -17.85
N LEU A 184 2.16 15.31 -18.07
CA LEU A 184 3.19 14.47 -17.48
C LEU A 184 3.09 14.52 -15.95
N PRO A 185 3.22 13.38 -15.25
CA PRO A 185 3.15 13.35 -13.79
C PRO A 185 4.42 13.90 -13.15
N ASP A 186 4.34 14.39 -11.92
CA ASP A 186 5.51 14.80 -11.14
C ASP A 186 6.40 13.60 -10.81
N LYS A 187 5.79 12.42 -10.57
CA LYS A 187 6.51 11.20 -10.24
C LYS A 187 5.84 9.95 -10.81
N ILE A 188 6.69 8.96 -11.08
CA ILE A 188 6.26 7.60 -11.47
C ILE A 188 6.82 6.61 -10.46
N ARG A 189 5.91 5.86 -9.78
CA ARG A 189 6.28 4.71 -8.95
C ARG A 189 6.42 3.46 -9.81
N TYR A 190 7.38 2.60 -9.47
CA TYR A 190 7.58 1.30 -10.10
C TYR A 190 8.21 0.32 -9.12
N PHE A 191 7.92 -0.97 -9.26
CA PHE A 191 8.32 -1.98 -8.27
C PHE A 191 9.36 -2.99 -8.77
N ARG A 192 9.68 -3.02 -10.10
CA ARG A 192 10.67 -3.97 -10.64
C ARG A 192 12.08 -3.38 -10.64
N SER A 193 12.92 -3.90 -9.75
CA SER A 193 14.34 -3.50 -9.67
C SER A 193 15.09 -3.77 -10.98
N GLN A 194 14.76 -4.85 -11.69
CA GLN A 194 15.36 -5.22 -12.97
C GLN A 194 15.15 -4.18 -14.08
N MET A 195 14.05 -3.42 -13.99
CA MET A 195 13.70 -2.38 -14.96
C MET A 195 14.15 -0.98 -14.55
N GLN A 196 14.77 -0.85 -13.38
CA GLN A 196 15.14 0.44 -12.77
C GLN A 196 15.95 1.33 -13.73
N THR A 197 16.97 0.78 -14.39
CA THR A 197 17.83 1.57 -15.30
C THR A 197 17.04 2.14 -16.48
N ILE A 198 16.18 1.34 -17.10
CA ILE A 198 15.37 1.72 -18.27
C ILE A 198 14.34 2.77 -17.84
N ILE A 199 13.62 2.54 -16.73
CA ILE A 199 12.58 3.44 -16.21
C ILE A 199 13.19 4.76 -15.76
N THR A 200 14.28 4.71 -14.95
CA THR A 200 14.95 5.93 -14.47
C THR A 200 15.43 6.80 -15.62
N LYS A 201 16.03 6.19 -16.66
CA LYS A 201 16.50 6.94 -17.81
C LYS A 201 15.35 7.61 -18.59
N ALA A 202 14.27 6.85 -18.86
CA ALA A 202 13.10 7.39 -19.55
C ALA A 202 12.44 8.54 -18.78
N CYS A 203 12.24 8.37 -17.46
CA CYS A 203 11.67 9.41 -16.61
C CYS A 203 12.53 10.68 -16.55
N ASN A 204 13.85 10.53 -16.38
CA ASN A 204 14.76 11.68 -16.32
C ASN A 204 14.77 12.49 -17.63
N GLU A 205 14.67 11.83 -18.79
CA GLU A 205 14.57 12.51 -20.08
C GLU A 205 13.27 13.31 -20.24
N LEU A 206 12.21 12.96 -19.51
CA LEU A 206 10.93 13.67 -19.48
C LEU A 206 10.79 14.64 -18.29
N GLY A 207 11.79 14.75 -17.42
CA GLY A 207 11.72 15.57 -16.22
C GLY A 207 10.86 15.00 -15.10
N ILE A 208 10.50 13.71 -15.15
CA ILE A 208 9.67 13.02 -14.18
C ILE A 208 10.57 12.41 -13.10
N LYS A 209 10.14 12.48 -11.83
CA LYS A 209 10.85 11.82 -10.71
C LYS A 209 10.56 10.32 -10.68
N PRO A 210 11.53 9.42 -10.95
CA PRO A 210 11.34 7.97 -10.79
C PRO A 210 11.41 7.59 -9.31
N VAL A 211 10.43 6.82 -8.82
CA VAL A 211 10.32 6.41 -7.42
C VAL A 211 10.22 4.87 -7.35
N PRO A 212 11.32 4.17 -7.01
CA PRO A 212 11.26 2.73 -6.76
C PRO A 212 10.47 2.46 -5.48
N SER A 213 9.33 1.76 -5.58
CA SER A 213 8.42 1.53 -4.48
C SER A 213 7.62 0.24 -4.65
N LYS A 214 7.44 -0.51 -3.56
CA LYS A 214 6.47 -1.62 -3.51
C LYS A 214 5.04 -1.13 -3.23
N ARG A 215 4.85 0.16 -3.00
CA ARG A 215 3.52 0.77 -2.78
C ARG A 215 2.77 1.08 -4.08
N CYS A 216 2.99 0.30 -5.12
CA CYS A 216 2.22 0.32 -6.36
C CYS A 216 0.97 -0.55 -6.20
N ILE A 217 0.06 -0.13 -5.31
CA ILE A 217 -1.05 -0.98 -4.85
C ILE A 217 -2.10 -1.13 -5.94
N SER A 218 -2.49 -0.04 -6.57
CA SER A 218 -3.48 -0.02 -7.65
C SER A 218 -2.99 -0.81 -8.86
N LEU A 219 -1.72 -0.65 -9.18
CA LEU A 219 -1.06 -1.41 -10.23
C LEU A 219 -1.03 -2.92 -9.91
N PHE A 220 -0.80 -3.32 -8.64
CA PHE A 220 -0.80 -4.74 -8.25
C PHE A 220 -2.18 -5.37 -8.42
N LEU A 221 -3.24 -4.66 -7.99
CA LEU A 221 -4.61 -5.11 -8.17
C LEU A 221 -4.96 -5.26 -9.65
N TRP A 222 -4.60 -4.27 -10.44
CA TRP A 222 -4.88 -4.29 -11.87
C TRP A 222 -4.07 -5.35 -12.62
N LEU A 223 -2.80 -5.59 -12.26
CA LEU A 223 -2.00 -6.69 -12.82
C LEU A 223 -2.56 -8.07 -12.44
N GLU A 224 -3.12 -8.24 -11.24
CA GLU A 224 -3.79 -9.49 -10.83
C GLU A 224 -5.06 -9.72 -11.67
N GLU A 225 -5.87 -8.69 -11.89
CA GLU A 225 -7.03 -8.74 -12.79
C GLU A 225 -6.61 -9.08 -14.22
N ARG A 226 -5.61 -8.38 -14.76
CA ARG A 226 -5.11 -8.63 -16.11
C ARG A 226 -4.52 -10.03 -16.28
N TYR A 227 -3.89 -10.55 -15.25
CA TYR A 227 -3.41 -11.94 -15.27
C TYR A 227 -4.55 -12.92 -15.54
N GLU A 228 -5.68 -12.76 -14.85
CA GLU A 228 -6.83 -13.66 -14.99
C GLU A 228 -7.65 -13.40 -16.27
N THR A 229 -7.82 -12.13 -16.66
CA THR A 229 -8.74 -11.75 -17.74
C THR A 229 -8.07 -11.65 -19.11
N VAL A 230 -6.79 -11.29 -19.15
CA VAL A 230 -6.06 -11.06 -20.40
C VAL A 230 -5.04 -12.17 -20.63
N TYR A 231 -4.07 -12.36 -19.70
CA TYR A 231 -2.93 -13.22 -20.01
C TYR A 231 -3.29 -14.70 -20.00
N THR A 232 -4.07 -15.19 -19.03
CA THR A 232 -4.48 -16.60 -18.98
C THR A 232 -5.43 -16.99 -20.12
N CYS A 233 -6.14 -16.02 -20.71
CA CYS A 233 -7.05 -16.22 -21.82
C CYS A 233 -6.34 -16.19 -23.19
N HIS A 234 -5.09 -15.71 -23.23
CA HIS A 234 -4.34 -15.57 -24.47
C HIS A 234 -3.90 -16.93 -25.04
N PRO A 235 -4.02 -17.18 -26.36
CA PRO A 235 -3.63 -18.45 -26.98
C PRO A 235 -2.16 -18.83 -26.75
N GLY A 236 -1.27 -17.85 -26.64
CA GLY A 236 0.16 -18.03 -26.38
C GLY A 236 0.54 -18.08 -24.89
N PHE A 237 -0.42 -18.24 -23.98
CA PHE A 237 -0.16 -18.25 -22.55
C PHE A 237 0.76 -19.39 -22.11
N GLN A 238 1.76 -19.07 -21.30
CA GLN A 238 2.75 -20.00 -20.77
C GLN A 238 2.42 -20.34 -19.31
N LYS A 239 1.71 -21.44 -19.09
CA LYS A 239 1.39 -21.93 -17.75
C LYS A 239 2.67 -22.26 -16.98
N GLY A 240 2.80 -21.71 -15.76
CA GLY A 240 3.96 -21.96 -14.89
C GLY A 240 5.20 -21.12 -15.25
N SER A 241 5.09 -20.15 -16.15
CA SER A 241 6.11 -19.14 -16.35
C SER A 241 6.27 -18.39 -15.02
N LYS A 242 7.49 -18.45 -14.44
CA LYS A 242 7.79 -17.67 -13.23
C LYS A 242 7.81 -16.20 -13.64
N PRO A 243 7.17 -15.32 -12.87
CA PRO A 243 7.34 -13.88 -13.07
C PRO A 243 8.83 -13.52 -12.96
N LEU A 244 9.26 -12.50 -13.71
CA LEU A 244 10.62 -11.93 -13.63
C LEU A 244 10.90 -11.25 -12.26
N LEU A 245 10.06 -11.51 -11.29
CA LEU A 245 10.18 -11.05 -9.91
C LEU A 245 11.00 -12.04 -9.09
N SER A 246 12.31 -11.91 -9.15
CA SER A 246 13.05 -12.09 -7.93
C SER A 246 12.89 -10.77 -7.16
N LEU A 247 12.01 -10.74 -6.18
CA LEU A 247 12.08 -9.72 -5.15
C LEU A 247 13.42 -9.96 -4.47
N ASP A 248 14.40 -9.13 -4.82
CA ASP A 248 15.67 -9.14 -4.13
C ASP A 248 15.36 -8.90 -2.66
N ASN A 249 15.65 -9.89 -1.84
CA ASN A 249 15.58 -9.78 -0.39
C ASN A 249 17.01 -9.49 0.10
N PRO A 250 17.51 -8.25 -0.06
CA PRO A 250 18.86 -7.92 0.31
C PRO A 250 19.02 -8.08 1.83
N PHE A 251 20.25 -8.30 2.25
CA PHE A 251 20.57 -8.31 3.66
C PHE A 251 20.16 -6.97 4.29
N PRO A 252 19.41 -6.95 5.40
CA PRO A 252 18.99 -5.70 6.01
C PRO A 252 20.19 -4.93 6.57
N MET A 253 20.14 -3.60 6.38
CA MET A 253 21.15 -2.64 6.88
C MET A 253 20.75 -2.12 8.26
N GLU A 254 21.71 -1.60 8.99
CA GLU A 254 21.46 -0.82 10.20
C GLU A 254 20.73 0.49 9.85
N LEU A 255 19.95 1.02 10.79
CA LEU A 255 19.39 2.35 10.69
C LEU A 255 20.51 3.42 10.65
N PRO A 256 20.27 4.59 10.03
CA PRO A 256 21.20 5.70 10.11
C PRO A 256 21.52 6.06 11.58
N GLU A 257 22.72 6.54 11.82
CA GLU A 257 23.17 6.91 13.17
C GLU A 257 22.17 7.86 13.85
N ASN A 258 21.88 7.58 15.11
CA ASN A 258 20.95 8.33 15.95
C ASN A 258 19.46 8.32 15.51
N LEU A 259 19.05 7.44 14.61
CA LEU A 259 17.65 7.23 14.21
C LEU A 259 17.15 5.87 14.68
N PHE A 260 16.99 5.69 15.98
CA PHE A 260 16.52 4.45 16.59
C PHE A 260 15.41 4.71 17.61
N GLY A 261 14.63 3.69 17.89
CA GLY A 261 13.69 3.69 19.01
C GLY A 261 14.39 3.33 20.32
N ASP A 262 14.14 4.10 21.39
CA ASP A 262 14.63 3.80 22.72
C ASP A 262 13.93 2.58 23.31
N LYS A 263 12.62 2.48 23.03
CA LYS A 263 11.75 1.36 23.43
C LYS A 263 10.76 1.07 22.31
N TRP A 264 10.32 -0.17 22.23
CA TRP A 264 9.29 -0.58 21.28
C TRP A 264 8.49 -1.78 21.82
N ALA A 265 7.28 -1.96 21.31
CA ALA A 265 6.45 -3.11 21.65
C ALA A 265 5.48 -3.46 20.53
N PHE A 266 5.13 -4.74 20.43
CA PHE A 266 3.99 -5.17 19.64
C PHE A 266 2.70 -4.73 20.31
N VAL A 267 1.80 -4.15 19.52
CA VAL A 267 0.52 -3.63 19.97
C VAL A 267 -0.59 -4.05 19.02
N GLN A 268 -1.82 -3.93 19.47
CA GLN A 268 -3.00 -4.12 18.63
C GLN A 268 -4.02 -3.03 18.93
N LEU A 269 -4.60 -2.44 17.88
CA LEU A 269 -5.65 -1.44 17.99
C LEU A 269 -6.90 -1.90 17.24
N PRO A 270 -8.11 -1.58 17.75
CA PRO A 270 -9.31 -1.71 16.96
C PRO A 270 -9.19 -0.90 15.66
N PHE A 271 -9.74 -1.40 14.56
CA PHE A 271 -9.65 -0.73 13.27
C PHE A 271 -10.21 0.70 13.30
N SER A 272 -11.30 0.94 14.04
CA SER A 272 -11.85 2.29 14.26
C SER A 272 -10.82 3.27 14.85
N ALA A 273 -9.99 2.82 15.81
CA ALA A 273 -8.94 3.64 16.39
C ALA A 273 -7.80 3.92 15.39
N VAL A 274 -7.46 2.93 14.55
CA VAL A 274 -6.48 3.09 13.47
C VAL A 274 -6.96 4.13 12.44
N GLN A 275 -8.24 4.08 12.04
CA GLN A 275 -8.82 5.05 11.11
C GLN A 275 -8.82 6.47 11.69
N GLU A 276 -9.15 6.62 12.98
CA GLU A 276 -9.14 7.91 13.66
C GLU A 276 -7.72 8.50 13.74
N GLU A 277 -6.71 7.68 14.07
CA GLU A 277 -5.30 8.10 14.04
C GLU A 277 -4.87 8.59 12.66
N VAL A 278 -5.15 7.80 11.61
CA VAL A 278 -4.84 8.16 10.22
C VAL A 278 -5.54 9.46 9.80
N SER A 279 -6.83 9.60 10.10
CA SER A 279 -7.63 10.78 9.73
C SER A 279 -7.17 12.05 10.45
N SER A 280 -6.55 11.92 11.61
CA SER A 280 -6.08 13.05 12.42
C SER A 280 -4.66 13.53 12.08
N LEU A 281 -3.92 12.81 11.22
CA LEU A 281 -2.51 13.13 10.91
C LEU A 281 -2.31 14.57 10.42
N GLU A 282 -3.11 15.02 9.46
CA GLU A 282 -3.01 16.37 8.91
C GLU A 282 -3.33 17.45 9.95
N SER A 283 -4.41 17.24 10.72
CA SER A 283 -4.86 18.21 11.73
C SER A 283 -3.87 18.37 12.89
N ARG A 284 -3.07 17.34 13.17
CA ARG A 284 -2.03 17.34 14.21
C ARG A 284 -0.65 17.69 13.71
N TYR A 285 -0.48 17.88 12.38
CA TYR A 285 0.84 18.03 11.76
C TYR A 285 1.77 16.85 12.08
N ALA A 286 1.22 15.66 12.23
CA ALA A 286 1.97 14.43 12.44
C ALA A 286 2.43 13.85 11.09
N PHE A 287 3.56 13.14 11.11
CA PHE A 287 4.06 12.42 9.94
C PHE A 287 3.27 11.14 9.74
N GLY A 288 3.19 10.64 8.51
CA GLY A 288 2.56 9.35 8.29
C GLY A 288 2.06 9.10 6.88
N GLY A 289 1.32 8.02 6.75
CA GLY A 289 0.70 7.62 5.51
C GLY A 289 -0.57 6.81 5.73
N SER A 290 -1.56 7.08 4.87
CA SER A 290 -2.81 6.33 4.78
C SER A 290 -2.78 5.33 3.64
N LEU A 291 -3.78 4.47 3.61
CA LEU A 291 -4.11 3.57 2.51
C LEU A 291 -5.57 3.76 2.15
N ASP A 292 -5.88 3.74 0.87
CA ASP A 292 -7.24 3.69 0.39
C ASP A 292 -7.75 2.24 0.48
N LEU A 293 -8.46 1.93 1.57
CA LEU A 293 -8.94 0.58 1.85
C LEU A 293 -10.15 0.22 0.99
N ASP A 294 -10.93 1.21 0.55
CA ASP A 294 -12.07 1.01 -0.34
C ASP A 294 -11.58 0.54 -1.71
N LEU A 295 -10.56 1.19 -2.25
CA LEU A 295 -9.90 0.76 -3.48
C LEU A 295 -9.33 -0.67 -3.36
N LEU A 296 -8.82 -1.03 -2.19
CA LEU A 296 -8.27 -2.37 -1.92
C LEU A 296 -9.35 -3.45 -1.75
N GLY A 297 -10.61 -3.07 -1.68
CA GLY A 297 -11.69 -3.98 -1.36
C GLY A 297 -11.52 -4.67 -0.01
N ILE A 298 -10.88 -4.01 0.92
CA ILE A 298 -10.64 -4.52 2.27
C ILE A 298 -11.75 -4.02 3.18
N GLU A 299 -12.77 -4.84 3.35
CA GLU A 299 -13.81 -4.61 4.33
C GLU A 299 -13.36 -5.13 5.69
N ILE A 300 -13.19 -4.24 6.66
CA ILE A 300 -12.78 -4.57 8.02
C ILE A 300 -13.82 -4.03 8.99
N GLU A 301 -14.25 -4.88 9.92
CA GLU A 301 -15.13 -4.45 10.99
C GLU A 301 -14.39 -3.53 11.96
N ASP A 302 -15.03 -2.48 12.46
CA ASP A 302 -14.47 -1.47 13.38
C ASP A 302 -13.76 -2.06 14.59
N ARG A 303 -14.22 -3.23 15.05
CA ARG A 303 -13.68 -3.93 16.22
C ARG A 303 -12.54 -4.90 15.90
N THR A 304 -12.22 -5.11 14.64
CA THR A 304 -11.12 -5.98 14.24
C THR A 304 -9.81 -5.42 14.76
N LEU A 305 -9.04 -6.25 15.45
CA LEU A 305 -7.74 -5.85 15.99
C LEU A 305 -6.69 -5.86 14.88
N ILE A 306 -6.10 -4.72 14.61
CA ILE A 306 -5.01 -4.53 13.66
C ILE A 306 -3.69 -4.59 14.42
N PRO A 307 -2.76 -5.47 14.05
CA PRO A 307 -1.45 -5.53 14.68
C PRO A 307 -0.59 -4.34 14.28
N GLY A 308 0.23 -3.89 15.19
CA GLY A 308 1.14 -2.79 14.96
C GLY A 308 2.40 -2.86 15.80
N LEU A 309 3.29 -1.94 15.53
CA LEU A 309 4.49 -1.67 16.29
C LEU A 309 4.42 -0.25 16.86
N ALA A 310 4.51 -0.12 18.17
CA ALA A 310 4.67 1.16 18.83
C ALA A 310 6.12 1.39 19.22
N VAL A 311 6.66 2.56 18.89
CA VAL A 311 8.05 2.93 19.12
C VAL A 311 8.08 4.25 19.87
N ALA A 312 8.77 4.27 21.00
CA ALA A 312 9.08 5.49 21.73
C ALA A 312 10.55 5.86 21.52
N SER A 313 10.80 7.13 21.19
CA SER A 313 12.14 7.62 20.94
C SER A 313 12.30 9.05 21.44
N SER A 314 13.37 9.32 22.17
CA SER A 314 13.80 10.68 22.50
C SER A 314 14.07 11.54 21.26
N ARG A 315 14.20 10.89 20.09
CA ARG A 315 14.38 11.49 18.78
C ARG A 315 13.21 11.16 17.81
N ALA A 316 12.01 11.07 18.35
CA ALA A 316 10.82 10.68 17.59
C ALA A 316 10.58 11.55 16.35
N LYS A 317 10.68 12.90 16.46
CA LYS A 317 10.50 13.80 15.30
C LYS A 317 11.53 13.60 14.20
N PRO A 318 12.86 13.56 14.45
CA PRO A 318 13.84 13.20 13.45
C PRO A 318 13.61 11.83 12.80
N LEU A 319 13.26 10.81 13.60
CA LEU A 319 12.96 9.47 13.10
C LEU A 319 11.74 9.48 12.19
N ALA A 320 10.64 10.10 12.63
CA ALA A 320 9.42 10.21 11.85
C ALA A 320 9.62 11.04 10.57
N ALA A 321 10.34 12.16 10.62
CA ALA A 321 10.66 12.97 9.44
C ALA A 321 11.50 12.21 8.43
N TRP A 322 12.50 11.43 8.89
CA TRP A 322 13.30 10.58 8.02
C TRP A 322 12.42 9.51 7.34
N MET A 323 11.57 8.84 8.10
CA MET A 323 10.65 7.83 7.55
C MET A 323 9.65 8.43 6.56
N ASN A 324 9.17 9.65 6.80
CA ASN A 324 8.24 10.33 5.90
C ASN A 324 8.87 10.68 4.54
N GLY A 325 10.19 10.78 4.48
CA GLY A 325 10.95 10.94 3.24
C GLY A 325 11.17 9.64 2.47
N LEU A 326 10.72 8.49 3.00
CA LEU A 326 10.93 7.17 2.44
C LEU A 326 9.61 6.56 1.95
N GLU A 327 9.72 5.64 1.00
CA GLU A 327 8.61 4.77 0.59
C GLU A 327 8.54 3.57 1.55
N VAL A 328 8.01 3.79 2.76
CA VAL A 328 7.84 2.71 3.77
C VAL A 328 6.76 1.75 3.28
N CYS A 329 7.09 0.48 3.15
CA CYS A 329 6.19 -0.52 2.56
C CYS A 329 5.59 -1.46 3.60
N SER A 330 6.42 -2.08 4.44
CA SER A 330 5.96 -3.06 5.43
C SER A 330 6.98 -3.24 6.56
N LEU A 331 6.48 -3.80 7.65
CA LEU A 331 7.27 -4.38 8.72
C LEU A 331 7.16 -5.91 8.67
N GLU A 332 8.25 -6.60 8.93
CA GLU A 332 8.29 -8.06 9.09
C GLU A 332 9.15 -8.45 10.29
N VAL A 333 8.88 -9.62 10.84
CA VAL A 333 9.70 -10.17 11.93
C VAL A 333 10.61 -11.28 11.40
N ASP A 334 11.92 -11.09 11.52
CA ASP A 334 12.87 -12.18 11.30
C ASP A 334 13.11 -12.91 12.63
N VAL A 335 12.35 -13.97 12.86
CA VAL A 335 12.44 -14.80 14.07
C VAL A 335 13.82 -15.46 14.20
N ASN A 336 14.50 -15.75 13.09
CA ASN A 336 15.80 -16.39 13.11
C ASN A 336 16.87 -15.44 13.63
N ARG A 337 16.85 -14.19 13.19
CA ARG A 337 17.76 -13.13 13.61
C ARG A 337 17.31 -12.38 14.85
N ALA A 338 16.09 -12.62 15.32
CA ALA A 338 15.44 -11.90 16.42
C ALA A 338 15.43 -10.38 16.21
N CYS A 339 14.96 -9.95 15.05
CA CYS A 339 14.87 -8.55 14.70
C CYS A 339 13.58 -8.23 13.93
N LEU A 340 13.23 -6.95 13.96
CA LEU A 340 12.19 -6.35 13.14
C LEU A 340 12.84 -5.71 11.93
N ILE A 341 12.29 -5.93 10.77
CA ILE A 341 12.82 -5.42 9.50
C ILE A 341 11.80 -4.46 8.91
N LEU A 342 12.25 -3.24 8.65
CA LEU A 342 11.50 -2.23 7.92
C LEU A 342 11.87 -2.32 6.43
N SER A 343 10.90 -2.64 5.59
CA SER A 343 11.06 -2.67 4.14
C SER A 343 10.71 -1.32 3.54
N VAL A 344 11.61 -0.78 2.70
CA VAL A 344 11.52 0.56 2.11
C VAL A 344 11.80 0.47 0.62
N GLY A 345 10.99 1.16 -0.16
CA GLY A 345 11.13 1.15 -1.62
C GLY A 345 11.02 -0.24 -2.22
N VAL A 346 11.88 -0.58 -3.16
CA VAL A 346 11.85 -1.90 -3.85
C VAL A 346 12.78 -2.90 -3.20
N SER A 347 13.98 -2.48 -2.82
CA SER A 347 15.07 -3.39 -2.42
C SER A 347 15.81 -2.98 -1.15
N THR A 348 15.35 -1.96 -0.44
CA THR A 348 16.01 -1.50 0.79
C THR A 348 15.31 -2.07 2.02
N ARG A 349 16.09 -2.61 2.93
CA ARG A 349 15.62 -3.19 4.18
C ARG A 349 16.49 -2.70 5.32
N TYR A 350 15.88 -2.31 6.44
CA TYR A 350 16.56 -1.87 7.64
C TYR A 350 16.26 -2.78 8.83
N ILE A 351 17.26 -3.07 9.65
CA ILE A 351 17.04 -3.62 10.99
C ILE A 351 16.46 -2.49 11.84
N TYR A 352 15.16 -2.51 12.03
CA TYR A 352 14.45 -1.44 12.74
C TYR A 352 14.56 -1.55 14.25
N ALA A 353 14.54 -2.78 14.78
CA ALA A 353 14.73 -3.10 16.17
C ALA A 353 15.20 -4.53 16.34
N THR A 354 15.82 -4.83 17.48
CA THR A 354 16.26 -6.18 17.85
C THR A 354 15.68 -6.57 19.20
N TYR A 355 15.55 -7.87 19.45
CA TYR A 355 15.07 -8.39 20.72
C TYR A 355 15.91 -9.60 21.19
N LYS A 356 15.91 -9.83 22.51
CA LYS A 356 16.58 -11.01 23.06
C LYS A 356 15.76 -12.26 22.72
N LYS A 357 16.35 -13.16 21.95
CA LYS A 357 15.69 -14.41 21.54
C LYS A 357 15.49 -15.35 22.73
N ASN A 358 14.25 -15.66 23.03
CA ASN A 358 13.84 -16.68 23.99
C ASN A 358 12.46 -17.23 23.60
N ALA A 359 11.97 -18.25 24.28
CA ALA A 359 10.70 -18.91 23.93
C ALA A 359 9.48 -17.98 24.05
N ALA A 360 9.50 -16.97 24.91
CA ALA A 360 8.41 -16.01 25.07
C ALA A 360 8.42 -15.01 23.92
N THR A 361 9.56 -14.34 23.67
CA THR A 361 9.69 -13.35 22.60
C THR A 361 9.52 -13.94 21.21
N THR A 362 9.96 -15.21 21.01
CA THR A 362 9.70 -15.93 19.76
C THR A 362 8.21 -16.14 19.52
N ARG A 363 7.45 -16.58 20.54
CA ARG A 363 6.00 -16.75 20.42
C ARG A 363 5.26 -15.45 20.16
N GLU A 364 5.68 -14.35 20.78
CA GLU A 364 5.09 -13.02 20.51
C GLU A 364 5.34 -12.57 19.08
N ALA A 365 6.56 -12.75 18.59
CA ALA A 365 6.94 -12.44 17.24
C ALA A 365 6.12 -13.25 16.20
N GLU A 366 5.99 -14.56 16.42
CA GLU A 366 5.16 -15.43 15.60
C GLU A 366 3.68 -15.04 15.66
N ALA A 367 3.15 -14.75 16.85
CA ALA A 367 1.76 -14.33 17.02
C ALA A 367 1.45 -12.99 16.32
N TRP A 368 2.41 -12.06 16.32
CA TRP A 368 2.28 -10.80 15.59
C TRP A 368 2.22 -11.03 14.06
N GLU A 369 3.09 -11.87 13.51
CA GLU A 369 3.07 -12.24 12.09
C GLU A 369 1.78 -12.97 11.70
N GLU A 370 1.26 -13.83 12.56
CA GLU A 370 -0.03 -14.50 12.35
C GLU A 370 -1.18 -13.50 12.36
N ALA A 371 -1.18 -12.54 13.30
CA ALA A 371 -2.18 -11.47 13.36
C ALA A 371 -2.14 -10.60 12.10
N LYS A 372 -0.94 -10.25 11.59
CA LYS A 372 -0.76 -9.53 10.34
C LYS A 372 -1.33 -10.32 9.14
N LYS A 373 -1.10 -11.61 9.07
CA LYS A 373 -1.70 -12.47 8.04
C LYS A 373 -3.22 -12.53 8.16
N ALA A 374 -3.74 -12.64 9.38
CA ALA A 374 -5.18 -12.68 9.65
C ALA A 374 -5.90 -11.38 9.23
N SER A 375 -5.25 -10.22 9.38
CA SER A 375 -5.73 -8.91 8.90
C SER A 375 -5.46 -8.68 7.40
N GLY A 376 -5.12 -9.71 6.62
CA GLY A 376 -4.86 -9.58 5.18
C GLY A 376 -3.56 -8.85 4.84
N GLY A 377 -2.61 -8.80 5.76
CA GLY A 377 -1.34 -8.07 5.63
C GLY A 377 -1.40 -6.64 6.16
N LEU A 378 -2.56 -6.17 6.63
CA LEU A 378 -2.71 -4.84 7.20
C LEU A 378 -2.05 -4.78 8.58
N HIS A 379 -1.25 -3.75 8.79
CA HIS A 379 -0.57 -3.47 10.06
C HIS A 379 -0.20 -1.99 10.16
N PHE A 380 0.26 -1.54 11.31
CA PHE A 380 0.64 -0.15 11.48
C PHE A 380 1.97 0.02 12.24
N LEU A 381 2.57 1.20 12.08
CA LEU A 381 3.72 1.66 12.83
C LEU A 381 3.40 3.02 13.46
N ALA A 382 3.57 3.12 14.77
CA ALA A 382 3.38 4.36 15.53
C ALA A 382 4.70 4.79 16.17
N ILE A 383 5.02 6.09 16.05
CA ILE A 383 6.21 6.70 16.67
C ILE A 383 5.77 7.79 17.63
N GLN A 384 6.29 7.76 18.87
CA GLN A 384 5.96 8.67 19.95
C GLN A 384 7.23 9.23 20.61
N GLU A 385 7.16 10.43 21.19
CA GLU A 385 8.29 11.01 21.96
C GLU A 385 8.47 10.32 23.31
N SER A 386 7.38 9.93 23.95
CA SER A 386 7.36 9.21 25.21
C SER A 386 6.13 8.32 25.29
N LEU A 387 6.22 7.26 26.08
CA LEU A 387 5.09 6.35 26.34
C LEU A 387 4.02 6.98 27.25
N ASP A 388 4.35 8.07 27.90
CA ASP A 388 3.44 8.80 28.82
C ASP A 388 2.65 9.92 28.10
N LEU A 389 2.90 10.15 26.81
CA LEU A 389 2.22 11.15 26.00
C LEU A 389 1.17 10.48 25.12
N ASP A 390 0.02 11.11 25.03
CA ASP A 390 -1.12 10.62 24.24
C ASP A 390 -0.95 10.87 22.72
N ASP A 391 0.07 11.66 22.30
CA ASP A 391 0.24 12.08 20.92
C ASP A 391 1.30 11.28 20.19
N CYS A 392 0.91 10.69 19.05
CA CYS A 392 1.84 10.14 18.06
C CYS A 392 2.48 11.27 17.25
N VAL A 393 3.81 11.21 17.10
CA VAL A 393 4.57 12.09 16.19
C VAL A 393 4.47 11.59 14.75
N GLY A 394 4.28 10.29 14.57
CA GLY A 394 4.08 9.68 13.28
C GLY A 394 3.28 8.39 13.36
N PHE A 395 2.43 8.16 12.33
CA PHE A 395 1.63 6.95 12.22
C PHE A 395 1.51 6.53 10.75
N TRP A 396 1.89 5.30 10.44
CA TRP A 396 1.82 4.71 9.10
C TRP A 396 0.91 3.49 9.11
N LEU A 397 -0.14 3.54 8.29
CA LEU A 397 -0.91 2.35 7.95
C LEU A 397 -0.21 1.66 6.77
N LEU A 398 0.14 0.40 6.96
CA LEU A 398 0.97 -0.40 6.06
C LEU A 398 0.23 -1.66 5.61
N LEU A 399 0.55 -2.11 4.41
CA LEU A 399 -0.03 -3.32 3.84
C LEU A 399 1.07 -4.19 3.21
N ASP A 400 1.16 -5.41 3.68
CA ASP A 400 2.07 -6.43 3.14
C ASP A 400 1.31 -7.26 2.11
N LEU A 401 1.45 -6.89 0.83
CA LEU A 401 0.83 -7.60 -0.28
C LEU A 401 1.79 -8.61 -0.89
N PRO A 402 1.30 -9.81 -1.26
CA PRO A 402 2.08 -10.69 -2.10
C PRO A 402 2.36 -9.99 -3.45
N PRO A 403 3.52 -10.26 -4.08
CA PRO A 403 3.80 -9.73 -5.41
C PRO A 403 2.75 -10.21 -6.41
N PRO A 404 2.44 -9.40 -7.45
CA PRO A 404 1.51 -9.80 -8.49
C PRO A 404 2.02 -11.05 -9.24
N PRO A 405 1.14 -11.87 -9.81
CA PRO A 405 1.50 -13.13 -10.44
C PRO A 405 2.26 -12.98 -11.78
N VAL A 406 2.59 -11.77 -12.21
CA VAL A 406 3.22 -11.41 -13.51
C VAL A 406 4.51 -10.62 -13.34
#